data_268cb8764b4784a7be0469cd4333caa0
#
_entry.id   268cb8764b4784a7be0469cd4333caa0
#
_cell.length_a   1.000
_cell.length_b   1.000
_cell.length_c   1.000
_cell.angle_alpha   90.00
_cell.angle_beta   90.00
_cell.angle_gamma   90.00
#
_symmetry.space_group_name_H-M   'P 1'
#
loop_
_entity.id
_entity.type
_entity.pdbx_description
1 polymer ?
#
loop_
_entity_poly.entity_id
_entity_poly.type
_entity_poly.pdbx_seq_one_letter_code
_entity_poly.pdbx_strand_id
1 'polypeptide(L)'
;MNAVPGWMQRLSDAYPTDRALRVAPLLHHIVLQPGQAISLPAGNLHAYLHGAGIEVMASSDNVVRAGFTTKHVDVAELLRIVDTSPLEQPISPTTMNDHWTEYMSPSQAFSVGSTNWENLHTVEASDYHRFFFGPLGDDARPDMTWLPAGESHNFKTVPGTHNVAWMFTQN
;
A
#
# COMPACT_ATOMS: atom_id res chain seq x y z
N MET A 1 -13.79 7.56 32.98
CA MET A 1 -12.52 7.39 32.24
C MET A 1 -12.84 6.57 31.01
N ASN A 2 -12.59 7.10 29.81
CA ASN A 2 -12.76 6.33 28.59
C ASN A 2 -11.66 5.26 28.54
N ALA A 3 -12.04 4.04 28.20
CA ALA A 3 -11.07 2.94 28.05
C ALA A 3 -10.06 3.27 26.94
N VAL A 4 -8.80 2.88 27.14
CA VAL A 4 -7.76 3.02 26.12
C VAL A 4 -8.14 2.13 24.93
N PRO A 5 -8.13 2.64 23.69
CA PRO A 5 -8.44 1.81 22.52
C PRO A 5 -7.50 0.60 22.41
N GLY A 6 -8.01 -0.56 22.02
CA GLY A 6 -7.22 -1.79 21.97
C GLY A 6 -5.98 -1.72 21.05
N TRP A 7 -6.03 -0.92 19.98
CA TRP A 7 -4.86 -0.70 19.12
C TRP A 7 -3.76 0.08 19.84
N MET A 8 -4.13 1.05 20.67
CA MET A 8 -3.18 1.84 21.46
C MET A 8 -2.53 1.00 22.57
N GLN A 9 -3.30 0.08 23.17
CA GLN A 9 -2.75 -0.86 24.12
C GLN A 9 -1.69 -1.76 23.48
N ARG A 10 -1.95 -2.30 22.28
CA ARG A 10 -0.97 -3.11 21.53
C ARG A 10 0.32 -2.35 21.22
N LEU A 11 0.20 -1.07 20.83
CA LEU A 11 1.40 -0.23 20.61
C LEU A 11 2.19 -0.02 21.88
N SER A 12 1.51 0.26 22.99
CA SER A 12 2.13 0.46 24.29
C SER A 12 2.83 -0.81 24.81
N ASP A 13 2.24 -1.98 24.58
CA ASP A 13 2.82 -3.25 24.97
C ASP A 13 4.06 -3.60 24.14
N ALA A 14 4.04 -3.29 22.84
CA ALA A 14 5.15 -3.55 21.92
C ALA A 14 6.30 -2.54 22.06
N TYR A 15 5.98 -1.28 22.37
CA TYR A 15 6.94 -0.17 22.43
C TYR A 15 6.74 0.71 23.67
N PRO A 16 6.89 0.17 24.90
CA PRO A 16 6.45 0.84 26.13
C PRO A 16 7.18 2.15 26.44
N THR A 17 8.37 2.36 25.89
CA THR A 17 9.18 3.55 26.12
C THR A 17 9.27 4.50 24.93
N ASP A 18 8.58 4.15 23.83
CA ASP A 18 8.66 4.95 22.60
C ASP A 18 7.88 6.26 22.76
N ARG A 19 8.54 7.37 22.43
CA ARG A 19 7.93 8.71 22.51
C ARG A 19 6.80 8.90 21.51
N ALA A 20 6.79 8.13 20.41
CA ALA A 20 5.73 8.16 19.40
C ALA A 20 4.36 7.74 19.97
N LEU A 21 4.31 7.04 21.12
CA LEU A 21 3.07 6.77 21.84
C LEU A 21 2.29 8.04 22.20
N ARG A 22 2.96 9.18 22.34
CA ARG A 22 2.30 10.47 22.62
C ARG A 22 1.69 11.11 21.37
N VAL A 23 2.20 10.76 20.20
CA VAL A 23 1.76 11.27 18.90
C VAL A 23 0.67 10.37 18.29
N ALA A 24 0.74 9.08 18.50
CA ALA A 24 -0.19 8.10 17.91
C ALA A 24 -1.68 8.45 18.11
N PRO A 25 -2.16 8.95 19.26
CA PRO A 25 -3.55 9.34 19.44
C PRO A 25 -3.98 10.55 18.60
N LEU A 26 -3.04 11.31 18.04
CA LEU A 26 -3.31 12.46 17.19
C LEU A 26 -3.47 12.06 15.71
N LEU A 27 -3.10 10.84 15.36
CA LEU A 27 -3.22 10.31 14.01
C LEU A 27 -4.60 9.69 13.78
N HIS A 28 -5.04 9.69 12.53
CA HIS A 28 -6.24 9.00 12.12
C HIS A 28 -6.05 7.48 12.23
N HIS A 29 -6.91 6.81 13.01
CA HIS A 29 -6.98 5.35 13.03
C HIS A 29 -7.89 4.88 11.90
N ILE A 30 -7.32 4.25 10.89
CA ILE A 30 -8.02 3.81 9.68
C ILE A 30 -8.04 2.28 9.64
N VAL A 31 -9.21 1.71 9.37
CA VAL A 31 -9.39 0.29 9.11
C VAL A 31 -9.79 0.14 7.64
N LEU A 32 -8.88 -0.37 6.82
CA LEU A 32 -9.15 -0.64 5.41
C LEU A 32 -9.93 -1.94 5.27
N GLN A 33 -10.95 -1.92 4.43
CA GLN A 33 -11.61 -3.12 3.96
C GLN A 33 -10.82 -3.75 2.81
N PRO A 34 -10.95 -5.05 2.54
CA PRO A 34 -10.37 -5.67 1.35
C PRO A 34 -10.72 -4.87 0.08
N GLY A 35 -9.72 -4.59 -0.74
CA GLY A 35 -9.86 -3.80 -1.96
C GLY A 35 -9.83 -2.27 -1.76
N GLN A 36 -9.72 -1.78 -0.54
CA GLN A 36 -9.46 -0.36 -0.30
C GLN A 36 -7.96 -0.06 -0.24
N ALA A 37 -7.60 1.13 -0.67
CA ALA A 37 -6.23 1.65 -0.60
C ALA A 37 -6.22 3.04 0.07
N ILE A 38 -5.06 3.41 0.57
CA ILE A 38 -4.77 4.79 0.99
C ILE A 38 -3.58 5.32 0.19
N SER A 39 -3.59 6.60 -0.06
CA SER A 39 -2.47 7.31 -0.66
C SER A 39 -1.91 8.30 0.36
N LEU A 40 -0.65 8.13 0.69
CA LEU A 40 0.03 8.92 1.70
C LEU A 40 1.10 9.78 1.01
N PRO A 41 1.00 11.11 1.06
CA PRO A 41 2.02 11.98 0.51
C PRO A 41 3.32 11.93 1.32
N ALA A 42 4.41 12.37 0.71
CA ALA A 42 5.69 12.50 1.42
C ALA A 42 5.53 13.43 2.64
N GLY A 43 6.25 13.10 3.72
CA GLY A 43 6.17 13.83 4.98
C GLY A 43 5.00 13.44 5.90
N ASN A 44 4.04 12.67 5.42
CA ASN A 44 2.90 12.24 6.21
C ASN A 44 3.26 11.08 7.15
N LEU A 45 3.00 11.26 8.46
CA LEU A 45 3.26 10.24 9.47
C LEU A 45 2.24 9.11 9.37
N HIS A 46 2.72 7.87 9.30
CA HIS A 46 1.87 6.68 9.30
C HIS A 46 2.55 5.48 9.95
N ALA A 47 1.75 4.52 10.37
CA ALA A 47 2.22 3.24 10.90
C ALA A 47 1.20 2.15 10.65
N TYR A 48 1.67 0.95 10.31
CA TYR A 48 0.85 -0.24 10.18
C TYR A 48 0.66 -0.89 11.55
N LEU A 49 -0.59 -1.10 11.97
CA LEU A 49 -0.90 -1.70 13.27
C LEU A 49 -1.01 -3.22 13.18
N HIS A 50 -1.74 -3.72 12.20
CA HIS A 50 -1.84 -5.15 11.87
C HIS A 50 -2.55 -5.31 10.52
N GLY A 51 -2.45 -6.50 9.95
CA GLY A 51 -3.06 -6.85 8.67
C GLY A 51 -2.01 -7.20 7.63
N ALA A 52 -2.48 -7.40 6.40
CA ALA A 52 -1.66 -7.60 5.23
C ALA A 52 -2.10 -6.65 4.11
N GLY A 53 -1.15 -6.17 3.34
CA GLY A 53 -1.40 -5.26 2.23
C GLY A 53 -0.21 -5.21 1.29
N ILE A 54 -0.40 -4.54 0.16
CA ILE A 54 0.64 -4.23 -0.80
C ILE A 54 0.95 -2.75 -0.67
N GLU A 55 2.21 -2.42 -0.47
CA GLU A 55 2.72 -1.06 -0.47
C GLU A 55 3.49 -0.80 -1.77
N VAL A 56 3.14 0.28 -2.43
CA VAL A 56 3.79 0.74 -3.66
C VAL A 56 4.33 2.12 -3.45
N MET A 57 5.60 2.31 -3.77
CA MET A 57 6.26 3.60 -3.65
C MET A 57 7.22 3.83 -4.83
N ALA A 58 7.50 5.09 -5.14
CA ALA A 58 8.54 5.42 -6.09
C ALA A 58 9.90 4.91 -5.61
N SER A 59 10.79 4.58 -6.56
CA SER A 59 12.14 4.11 -6.25
C SER A 59 12.96 5.21 -5.57
N SER A 60 12.96 5.19 -4.24
CA SER A 60 13.75 6.10 -3.40
C SER A 60 14.11 5.40 -2.09
N ASP A 61 15.22 5.80 -1.47
CA ASP A 61 15.70 5.29 -0.17
C ASP A 61 15.81 6.42 0.86
N ASN A 62 14.91 7.38 0.80
CA ASN A 62 14.87 8.55 1.67
C ASN A 62 13.84 8.45 2.80
N VAL A 63 13.64 7.25 3.34
CA VAL A 63 12.69 7.00 4.42
C VAL A 63 13.25 7.47 5.75
N VAL A 64 12.57 8.43 6.40
CA VAL A 64 12.84 8.88 7.76
C VAL A 64 11.88 8.22 8.73
N ARG A 65 12.42 7.65 9.81
CA ARG A 65 11.64 6.95 10.84
C ARG A 65 11.15 7.95 11.89
N ALA A 66 9.92 7.76 12.36
CA ALA A 66 9.31 8.61 13.39
C ALA A 66 9.15 7.92 14.75
N GLY A 67 9.08 6.59 14.79
CA GLY A 67 8.91 5.79 16.00
C GLY A 67 8.45 4.38 15.71
N PHE A 68 8.09 3.63 16.74
CA PHE A 68 7.64 2.24 16.70
C PHE A 68 8.60 1.34 15.91
N THR A 69 9.89 1.52 16.15
CA THR A 69 10.96 0.83 15.42
C THR A 69 12.20 0.66 16.30
N THR A 70 12.97 -0.38 16.01
CA THR A 70 14.33 -0.57 16.57
C THR A 70 15.41 0.12 15.74
N LYS A 71 15.05 0.69 14.58
CA LYS A 71 15.97 1.42 13.72
C LYS A 71 16.19 2.83 14.23
N HIS A 72 17.30 3.45 13.82
CA HIS A 72 17.63 4.83 14.18
C HIS A 72 16.51 5.80 13.75
N VAL A 73 16.17 6.73 14.65
CA VAL A 73 15.24 7.84 14.39
C VAL A 73 16.05 9.13 14.39
N ASP A 74 16.20 9.74 13.22
CA ASP A 74 16.79 11.07 13.09
C ASP A 74 15.71 12.12 13.37
N VAL A 75 15.67 12.58 14.62
CA VAL A 75 14.68 13.54 15.08
C VAL A 75 14.82 14.90 14.39
N ALA A 76 16.06 15.32 14.11
CA ALA A 76 16.30 16.60 13.46
C ALA A 76 15.76 16.60 12.02
N GLU A 77 16.07 15.56 11.27
CA GLU A 77 15.56 15.39 9.90
C GLU A 77 14.05 15.17 9.89
N LEU A 78 13.52 14.36 10.81
CA LEU A 78 12.08 14.17 10.94
C LEU A 78 11.34 15.50 11.11
N LEU A 79 11.79 16.36 12.03
CA LEU A 79 11.17 17.65 12.29
C LEU A 79 11.31 18.63 11.11
N ARG A 80 12.30 18.42 10.25
CA ARG A 80 12.52 19.24 9.06
C ARG A 80 11.53 18.90 7.93
N ILE A 81 11.14 17.61 7.82
CA ILE A 81 10.37 17.14 6.67
C ILE A 81 8.92 16.77 6.98
N VAL A 82 8.56 16.60 8.29
CA VAL A 82 7.22 16.19 8.66
C VAL A 82 6.18 17.23 8.23
N ASP A 83 5.15 16.75 7.54
CA ASP A 83 3.94 17.52 7.28
C ASP A 83 2.88 17.19 8.33
N THR A 84 2.49 18.18 9.12
CA THR A 84 1.47 18.07 10.16
C THR A 84 0.09 18.50 9.70
N SER A 85 -0.07 18.81 8.42
CA SER A 85 -1.36 19.14 7.83
C SER A 85 -2.32 17.93 7.92
N PRO A 86 -3.60 18.16 8.25
CA PRO A 86 -4.57 17.07 8.25
C PRO A 86 -4.71 16.42 6.87
N LEU A 87 -4.71 15.10 6.82
CA LEU A 87 -5.05 14.36 5.61
C LEU A 87 -6.57 14.20 5.53
N GLU A 88 -7.23 15.01 4.69
CA GLU A 88 -8.69 15.07 4.65
C GLU A 88 -9.34 13.82 4.06
N GLN A 89 -8.73 13.22 3.04
CA GLN A 89 -9.24 12.04 2.35
C GLN A 89 -8.15 10.97 2.20
N PRO A 90 -7.91 10.18 3.26
CA PRO A 90 -6.86 9.17 3.21
C PRO A 90 -7.18 8.00 2.28
N ILE A 91 -8.47 7.63 2.14
CA ILE A 91 -8.89 6.51 1.28
C ILE A 91 -8.86 6.97 -0.18
N SER A 92 -8.07 6.29 -0.99
CA SER A 92 -7.94 6.57 -2.41
C SER A 92 -9.27 6.32 -3.14
N PRO A 93 -9.79 7.29 -3.90
CA PRO A 93 -10.88 7.04 -4.81
C PRO A 93 -10.51 5.97 -5.83
N THR A 94 -11.49 5.24 -6.31
CA THR A 94 -11.31 4.20 -7.32
C THR A 94 -12.15 4.51 -8.56
N THR A 95 -11.64 4.09 -9.71
CA THR A 95 -12.37 4.13 -10.97
C THR A 95 -12.42 2.71 -11.54
N MET A 96 -13.58 2.28 -12.02
CA MET A 96 -13.74 1.02 -12.75
C MET A 96 -13.50 1.26 -14.23
N ASN A 97 -12.57 0.49 -14.81
CA ASN A 97 -12.30 0.48 -16.24
C ASN A 97 -12.25 -0.98 -16.70
N ASP A 98 -13.25 -1.38 -17.50
CA ASP A 98 -13.50 -2.79 -17.87
C ASP A 98 -13.59 -3.70 -16.62
N HIS A 99 -12.59 -4.53 -16.42
CA HIS A 99 -12.51 -5.45 -15.28
C HIS A 99 -11.51 -5.00 -14.20
N TRP A 100 -10.91 -3.80 -14.37
CA TRP A 100 -9.92 -3.26 -13.45
C TRP A 100 -10.52 -2.20 -12.54
N THR A 101 -10.18 -2.31 -11.27
CA THR A 101 -10.34 -1.21 -10.30
C THR A 101 -9.03 -0.44 -10.27
N GLU A 102 -9.02 0.77 -10.75
CA GLU A 102 -7.87 1.66 -10.71
C GLU A 102 -7.93 2.53 -9.46
N TYR A 103 -6.82 2.60 -8.72
CA TYR A 103 -6.69 3.39 -7.50
C TYR A 103 -6.06 4.74 -7.84
N MET A 104 -6.78 5.81 -7.57
CA MET A 104 -6.29 7.15 -7.80
C MET A 104 -5.17 7.49 -6.80
N SER A 105 -4.05 7.90 -7.31
CA SER A 105 -2.89 8.35 -6.55
C SER A 105 -2.41 9.70 -7.08
N PRO A 106 -1.95 10.61 -6.22
CA PRO A 106 -1.30 11.84 -6.68
C PRO A 106 0.09 11.60 -7.29
N SER A 107 0.64 10.40 -7.13
CA SER A 107 1.93 10.04 -7.74
C SER A 107 1.82 9.97 -9.25
N GLN A 108 2.76 10.61 -9.93
CA GLN A 108 2.92 10.48 -11.39
C GLN A 108 3.95 9.41 -11.78
N ALA A 109 4.58 8.78 -10.80
CA ALA A 109 5.63 7.80 -11.06
C ALA A 109 5.08 6.40 -11.36
N PHE A 110 3.85 6.10 -10.92
CA PHE A 110 3.22 4.80 -11.12
C PHE A 110 1.70 4.89 -11.02
N SER A 111 1.03 3.91 -11.61
CA SER A 111 -0.40 3.63 -11.42
C SER A 111 -0.59 2.26 -10.77
N VAL A 112 -1.69 2.08 -10.05
CA VAL A 112 -2.04 0.82 -9.38
C VAL A 112 -3.44 0.42 -9.75
N GLY A 113 -3.61 -0.84 -10.17
CA GLY A 113 -4.93 -1.43 -10.45
C GLY A 113 -5.07 -2.81 -9.82
N SER A 114 -6.30 -3.25 -9.64
CA SER A 114 -6.62 -4.61 -9.24
C SER A 114 -7.78 -5.19 -10.04
N THR A 115 -7.78 -6.50 -10.21
CA THR A 115 -8.89 -7.25 -10.81
C THR A 115 -9.01 -8.62 -10.15
N ASN A 116 -10.13 -9.33 -10.39
CA ASN A 116 -10.18 -10.74 -10.05
C ASN A 116 -9.27 -11.53 -10.99
N TRP A 117 -8.49 -12.47 -10.46
CA TRP A 117 -7.57 -13.28 -11.23
C TRP A 117 -8.25 -14.05 -12.38
N GLU A 118 -9.47 -14.49 -12.16
CA GLU A 118 -10.29 -15.16 -13.20
C GLU A 118 -10.60 -14.30 -14.43
N ASN A 119 -10.53 -12.97 -14.28
CA ASN A 119 -10.74 -12.00 -15.36
C ASN A 119 -9.45 -11.63 -16.08
N LEU A 120 -8.30 -12.06 -15.56
CA LEU A 120 -6.99 -11.74 -16.12
C LEU A 120 -6.61 -12.78 -17.18
N HIS A 121 -7.06 -12.60 -18.41
CA HIS A 121 -6.77 -13.49 -19.54
C HIS A 121 -5.57 -12.99 -20.33
N THR A 122 -5.81 -12.01 -21.19
CA THR A 122 -4.79 -11.42 -22.04
C THR A 122 -4.58 -9.97 -21.61
N VAL A 123 -3.33 -9.60 -21.45
CA VAL A 123 -2.92 -8.21 -21.28
C VAL A 123 -2.21 -7.78 -22.54
N GLU A 124 -2.82 -6.86 -23.26
CA GLU A 124 -2.30 -6.33 -24.51
C GLU A 124 -1.04 -5.48 -24.28
N ALA A 125 -0.24 -5.31 -25.32
CA ALA A 125 0.94 -4.46 -25.30
C ALA A 125 0.57 -3.01 -24.94
N SER A 126 1.44 -2.34 -24.23
CA SER A 126 1.31 -0.91 -23.88
C SER A 126 2.67 -0.21 -23.97
N ASP A 127 2.66 1.10 -23.94
CA ASP A 127 3.88 1.92 -23.94
C ASP A 127 4.62 1.90 -22.59
N TYR A 128 4.04 1.27 -21.58
CA TYR A 128 4.55 1.25 -20.21
C TYR A 128 4.95 -0.14 -19.75
N HIS A 129 5.98 -0.23 -18.92
CA HIS A 129 6.32 -1.44 -18.19
C HIS A 129 5.25 -1.73 -17.13
N ARG A 130 4.87 -2.98 -16.99
CA ARG A 130 3.87 -3.43 -16.01
C ARG A 130 4.40 -4.59 -15.20
N PHE A 131 4.06 -4.57 -13.93
CA PHE A 131 4.34 -5.66 -13.01
C PHE A 131 3.02 -6.20 -12.44
N PHE A 132 2.84 -7.50 -12.55
CA PHE A 132 1.65 -8.18 -12.05
C PHE A 132 2.02 -9.00 -10.82
N PHE A 133 1.15 -8.93 -9.83
CA PHE A 133 1.25 -9.68 -8.60
C PHE A 133 -0.09 -10.39 -8.38
N GLY A 134 -0.05 -11.71 -8.40
CA GLY A 134 -1.25 -12.54 -8.36
C GLY A 134 -1.39 -13.35 -7.08
N PRO A 135 -2.35 -14.27 -7.08
CA PRO A 135 -2.59 -15.17 -5.96
C PRO A 135 -1.40 -16.09 -5.70
N LEU A 136 -1.44 -16.75 -4.55
CA LEU A 136 -0.46 -17.77 -4.22
C LEU A 136 -0.58 -18.94 -5.20
N GLY A 137 0.53 -19.26 -5.87
CA GLY A 137 0.67 -20.48 -6.66
C GLY A 137 0.68 -21.75 -5.79
N ASP A 138 0.82 -22.91 -6.43
CA ASP A 138 0.83 -24.22 -5.76
C ASP A 138 1.95 -24.36 -4.71
N ASP A 139 3.02 -23.58 -4.83
CA ASP A 139 4.15 -23.53 -3.90
C ASP A 139 3.97 -22.48 -2.76
N ALA A 140 2.77 -21.96 -2.59
CA ALA A 140 2.40 -20.88 -1.66
C ALA A 140 3.20 -19.58 -1.86
N ARG A 141 3.73 -19.35 -3.07
CA ARG A 141 4.33 -18.07 -3.47
C ARG A 141 3.38 -17.30 -4.36
N PRO A 142 3.39 -15.96 -4.27
CA PRO A 142 2.63 -15.16 -5.20
C PRO A 142 3.17 -15.33 -6.63
N ASP A 143 2.26 -15.41 -7.58
CA ASP A 143 2.62 -15.36 -8.99
C ASP A 143 3.03 -13.93 -9.35
N MET A 144 4.21 -13.77 -9.92
CA MET A 144 4.76 -12.47 -10.28
C MET A 144 5.20 -12.47 -11.73
N THR A 145 4.70 -11.52 -12.51
CA THR A 145 5.04 -11.36 -13.91
C THR A 145 5.50 -9.95 -14.21
N TRP A 146 6.69 -9.82 -14.74
CA TRP A 146 7.17 -8.58 -15.34
C TRP A 146 6.84 -8.58 -16.83
N LEU A 147 6.14 -7.56 -17.28
CA LEU A 147 5.75 -7.37 -18.68
C LEU A 147 6.39 -6.07 -19.21
N PRO A 148 7.42 -6.18 -20.08
CA PRO A 148 8.05 -5.04 -20.69
C PRO A 148 7.08 -4.21 -21.54
N ALA A 149 7.38 -2.93 -21.73
CA ALA A 149 6.68 -2.09 -22.70
C ALA A 149 6.76 -2.72 -24.10
N GLY A 150 5.66 -2.68 -24.82
CA GLY A 150 5.55 -3.27 -26.17
C GLY A 150 5.23 -4.77 -26.19
N GLU A 151 5.18 -5.43 -25.04
CA GLU A 151 4.87 -6.87 -24.96
C GLU A 151 3.44 -7.11 -24.47
N SER A 152 2.86 -8.23 -24.90
CA SER A 152 1.58 -8.78 -24.43
C SER A 152 1.83 -10.08 -23.67
N HIS A 153 0.91 -10.44 -22.76
CA HIS A 153 0.99 -11.69 -21.99
C HIS A 153 -0.37 -12.36 -21.83
N ASN A 154 -0.38 -13.69 -21.96
CA ASN A 154 -1.55 -14.52 -21.69
C ASN A 154 -1.39 -15.20 -20.33
N PHE A 155 -2.23 -14.86 -19.40
CA PHE A 155 -2.24 -15.46 -18.07
C PHE A 155 -3.03 -16.78 -18.08
N LYS A 156 -2.53 -17.77 -17.34
CA LYS A 156 -3.27 -19.00 -17.08
C LYS A 156 -4.19 -18.74 -15.88
N THR A 157 -5.47 -18.66 -16.13
CA THR A 157 -6.46 -18.51 -15.08
C THR A 157 -6.84 -19.84 -14.47
N VAL A 158 -7.01 -19.88 -13.15
CA VAL A 158 -7.54 -21.04 -12.43
C VAL A 158 -8.97 -20.71 -12.01
N PRO A 159 -10.00 -21.40 -12.57
CA PRO A 159 -11.39 -21.14 -12.23
C PRO A 159 -11.68 -21.38 -10.76
N GLY A 160 -12.55 -20.56 -10.18
CA GLY A 160 -13.05 -20.74 -8.80
C GLY A 160 -12.17 -20.17 -7.71
N THR A 161 -11.11 -19.44 -8.04
CA THR A 161 -10.29 -18.72 -7.08
C THR A 161 -10.71 -17.26 -7.02
N HIS A 162 -11.29 -16.82 -5.91
CA HIS A 162 -11.60 -15.40 -5.65
C HIS A 162 -10.31 -14.61 -5.32
N ASN A 163 -9.28 -14.84 -6.08
CA ASN A 163 -7.98 -14.25 -5.87
C ASN A 163 -7.86 -12.93 -6.65
N VAL A 164 -7.27 -11.95 -6.03
CA VAL A 164 -7.07 -10.62 -6.61
C VAL A 164 -5.71 -10.58 -7.30
N ALA A 165 -5.70 -10.11 -8.54
CA ALA A 165 -4.49 -9.73 -9.24
C ALA A 165 -4.28 -8.22 -9.09
N TRP A 166 -3.03 -7.83 -8.89
CA TRP A 166 -2.60 -6.44 -8.82
C TRP A 166 -1.71 -6.12 -10.02
N MET A 167 -1.90 -4.95 -10.58
CA MET A 167 -1.08 -4.42 -11.66
C MET A 167 -0.46 -3.10 -11.22
N PHE A 168 0.83 -2.98 -11.43
CA PHE A 168 1.60 -1.76 -11.22
C PHE A 168 2.18 -1.32 -12.55
N THR A 169 1.91 -0.09 -12.93
CA THR A 169 2.40 0.49 -14.17
C THR A 169 3.37 1.60 -13.83
N GLN A 170 4.55 1.57 -14.41
CA GLN A 170 5.50 2.68 -14.34
C GLN A 170 5.11 3.70 -15.42
N ASN A 171 4.80 4.91 -15.00
CA ASN A 171 4.45 6.03 -15.88
C ASN A 171 5.72 6.74 -16.40
#